data_cd82136ee3886acaaf6a6fdd19f1abc8
#
_entry.id   cd82136ee3886acaaf6a6fdd19f1abc8
#
_cell.length_a   1.000
_cell.length_b   1.000
_cell.length_c   1.000
_cell.angle_alpha   90.00
_cell.angle_beta   90.00
_cell.angle_gamma   90.00
#
_symmetry.space_group_name_H-M   'P 1'
#
loop_
_entity.id
_entity.type
_entity.pdbx_description
1 polymer ?
#
loop_
_entity_poly.entity_id
_entity_poly.type
_entity_poly.pdbx_seq_one_letter_code
_entity_poly.pdbx_strand_id
1 'polypeptide(L)'
;MSTIRIAGIVRESIVDGPGIRFVVFAQGCPHHCEGCHNPSTHDFSGGYDCEIDKILDAIGENPMLDGVTFSGGEPFCQPGAFYSLGRQIKERFPHLNILAYTGYTYEVLCARTVWSYSIGKLLSICDYLIDGPYKQDKRDLTLKFRGSSNQRFIDLREMRK
;
A
#
# COMPACT_ATOMS: atom_id res chain seq x y z
N MET A 1 -9.88 -19.63 -4.93
CA MET A 1 -9.07 -18.93 -3.93
C MET A 1 -8.63 -17.59 -4.45
N SER A 2 -8.62 -16.59 -3.58
CA SER A 2 -8.26 -15.24 -4.01
C SER A 2 -6.75 -15.08 -4.13
N THR A 3 -6.32 -14.50 -5.23
CA THR A 3 -4.91 -14.17 -5.47
C THR A 3 -4.73 -12.68 -5.65
N ILE A 4 -3.49 -12.25 -5.51
CA ILE A 4 -3.08 -10.86 -5.69
C ILE A 4 -1.76 -10.84 -6.46
N ARG A 5 -1.63 -9.92 -7.42
CA ARG A 5 -0.41 -9.80 -8.22
C ARG A 5 0.61 -8.95 -7.48
N ILE A 6 1.71 -9.55 -7.07
CA ILE A 6 2.72 -8.87 -6.26
C ILE A 6 4.12 -8.98 -6.87
N ALA A 7 4.95 -8.01 -6.54
CA ALA A 7 6.38 -8.06 -6.86
C ALA A 7 7.16 -8.85 -5.80
N GLY A 8 6.67 -8.84 -4.56
CA GLY A 8 7.29 -9.54 -3.46
C GLY A 8 6.79 -9.04 -2.12
N ILE A 9 7.41 -9.55 -1.08
CA ILE A 9 7.11 -9.15 0.30
C ILE A 9 8.42 -8.85 1.03
N VAL A 10 8.34 -7.99 2.05
CA VAL A 10 9.37 -7.81 3.06
C VAL A 10 8.73 -8.12 4.41
N ARG A 11 9.24 -9.13 5.10
CA ARG A 11 8.61 -9.63 6.33
C ARG A 11 8.71 -8.68 7.51
N GLU A 12 9.72 -7.81 7.52
CA GLU A 12 9.95 -6.89 8.61
C GLU A 12 10.67 -5.65 8.10
N SER A 13 10.03 -4.49 8.22
CA SER A 13 10.57 -3.21 7.77
C SER A 13 10.27 -2.12 8.80
N ILE A 14 11.23 -1.21 8.96
CA ILE A 14 11.07 -0.02 9.82
C ILE A 14 11.07 1.28 9.03
N VAL A 15 11.15 1.22 7.69
CA VAL A 15 11.26 2.40 6.82
C VAL A 15 10.01 2.64 5.96
N ASP A 16 9.05 1.72 6.00
CA ASP A 16 7.85 1.76 5.18
C ASP A 16 6.59 2.14 5.97
N GLY A 17 6.76 2.95 6.99
CA GLY A 17 5.69 3.42 7.85
C GLY A 17 6.08 3.31 9.33
N PRO A 18 5.20 3.78 10.24
CA PRO A 18 5.51 3.75 11.66
C PRO A 18 5.55 2.34 12.22
N GLY A 19 6.52 2.08 13.09
CA GLY A 19 6.69 0.80 13.76
C GLY A 19 7.32 -0.27 12.88
N ILE A 20 7.15 -1.52 13.29
CA ILE A 20 7.64 -2.70 12.57
C ILE A 20 6.52 -3.19 11.65
N ARG A 21 6.82 -3.33 10.36
CA ARG A 21 5.78 -3.56 9.36
C ARG A 21 6.12 -4.71 8.43
N PHE A 22 5.09 -5.47 8.06
CA PHE A 22 5.12 -6.41 6.96
C PHE A 22 4.74 -5.62 5.69
N VAL A 23 5.52 -5.77 4.62
CA VAL A 23 5.28 -5.00 3.39
C VAL A 23 4.92 -5.93 2.25
N VAL A 24 3.83 -5.60 1.56
CA VAL A 24 3.40 -6.28 0.33
C VAL A 24 3.59 -5.30 -0.82
N PHE A 25 4.40 -5.69 -1.80
CA PHE A 25 4.69 -4.86 -2.96
C PHE A 25 3.79 -5.28 -4.12
N ALA A 26 2.85 -4.42 -4.49
CA ALA A 26 2.00 -4.62 -5.66
C ALA A 26 2.84 -4.63 -6.93
N GLN A 27 2.45 -5.45 -7.91
CA GLN A 27 3.04 -5.41 -9.25
C GLN A 27 2.08 -4.69 -10.19
N GLY A 28 2.64 -3.73 -10.95
CA GLY A 28 1.90 -2.89 -11.88
C GLY A 28 1.73 -1.47 -11.36
N CYS A 29 2.18 -0.51 -12.15
CA CYS A 29 2.07 0.90 -11.79
C CYS A 29 1.95 1.77 -13.04
N PRO A 30 0.89 2.58 -13.18
CA PRO A 30 0.69 3.43 -14.35
C PRO A 30 1.44 4.75 -14.27
N HIS A 31 2.03 5.09 -13.13
CA HIS A 31 2.55 6.44 -12.87
C HIS A 31 3.89 6.71 -13.55
N HIS A 32 4.77 5.70 -13.63
CA HIS A 32 6.10 5.79 -14.25
C HIS A 32 6.90 7.02 -13.78
N CYS A 33 6.92 7.26 -12.46
CA CYS A 33 7.62 8.41 -11.89
C CYS A 33 9.11 8.37 -12.22
N GLU A 34 9.67 9.47 -12.68
CA GLU A 34 11.10 9.60 -12.91
C GLU A 34 11.85 9.43 -11.60
N GLY A 35 12.87 8.58 -11.60
CA GLY A 35 13.66 8.30 -10.41
C GLY A 35 12.97 7.43 -9.38
N CYS A 36 11.87 6.75 -9.75
CA CYS A 36 11.16 5.84 -8.86
C CYS A 36 12.11 4.81 -8.25
N HIS A 37 11.93 4.53 -6.94
CA HIS A 37 12.79 3.58 -6.23
C HIS A 37 12.49 2.12 -6.57
N ASN A 38 11.31 1.83 -7.15
CA ASN A 38 10.89 0.47 -7.46
C ASN A 38 10.46 0.32 -8.92
N PRO A 39 11.35 0.63 -9.91
CA PRO A 39 10.94 0.58 -11.32
C PRO A 39 10.56 -0.81 -11.80
N SER A 40 11.07 -1.88 -11.19
CA SER A 40 10.70 -3.26 -11.52
C SER A 40 9.25 -3.58 -11.22
N THR A 41 8.54 -2.76 -10.43
CA THR A 41 7.13 -2.95 -10.10
C THR A 41 6.19 -2.31 -11.12
N HIS A 42 6.70 -1.62 -12.14
CA HIS A 42 5.86 -0.89 -13.11
C HIS A 42 5.14 -1.80 -14.10
N ASP A 43 5.80 -2.87 -14.55
CA ASP A 43 5.25 -3.76 -15.58
C ASP A 43 4.10 -4.59 -15.03
N PHE A 44 2.89 -4.37 -15.57
CA PHE A 44 1.70 -5.12 -15.16
C PHE A 44 1.80 -6.62 -15.46
N SER A 45 2.66 -7.03 -16.39
CA SER A 45 2.88 -8.45 -16.69
C SER A 45 3.95 -9.09 -15.84
N GLY A 46 4.69 -8.29 -15.06
CA GLY A 46 5.72 -8.78 -14.16
C GLY A 46 5.15 -9.34 -12.86
N GLY A 47 6.03 -9.67 -11.92
CA GLY A 47 5.64 -10.20 -10.63
C GLY A 47 5.07 -11.62 -10.70
N TYR A 48 4.29 -11.97 -9.72
CA TYR A 48 3.65 -13.29 -9.64
C TYR A 48 2.33 -13.22 -8.88
N ASP A 49 1.45 -14.17 -9.14
CA ASP A 49 0.20 -14.31 -8.41
C ASP A 49 0.46 -15.03 -7.08
N CYS A 50 0.03 -14.45 -6.00
CA CYS A 50 0.20 -14.99 -4.66
C CYS A 50 -1.16 -15.17 -4.00
N GLU A 51 -1.37 -16.32 -3.38
CA GLU A 51 -2.59 -16.56 -2.62
C GLU A 51 -2.62 -15.68 -1.38
N ILE A 52 -3.75 -15.04 -1.14
CA ILE A 52 -3.93 -14.16 0.03
C ILE A 52 -3.68 -14.92 1.33
N ASP A 53 -4.11 -16.18 1.41
CA ASP A 53 -3.92 -17.00 2.61
C ASP A 53 -2.44 -17.18 2.95
N LYS A 54 -1.57 -17.29 1.95
CA LYS A 54 -0.11 -17.40 2.19
C LYS A 54 0.45 -16.13 2.80
N ILE A 55 -0.04 -14.97 2.35
CA ILE A 55 0.38 -13.69 2.90
C ILE A 55 -0.07 -13.57 4.36
N LEU A 56 -1.32 -13.95 4.64
CA LEU A 56 -1.87 -13.92 6.00
C LEU A 56 -1.09 -14.84 6.94
N ASP A 57 -0.74 -16.04 6.49
CA ASP A 57 0.06 -16.96 7.29
C ASP A 57 1.44 -16.40 7.60
N ALA A 58 2.07 -15.77 6.61
CA ALA A 58 3.38 -15.12 6.80
C ALA A 58 3.31 -13.96 7.80
N ILE A 59 2.25 -13.15 7.75
CA ILE A 59 2.03 -12.07 8.71
C ILE A 59 1.91 -12.65 10.13
N GLY A 60 1.17 -13.74 10.27
CA GLY A 60 0.96 -14.39 11.57
C GLY A 60 2.21 -14.99 12.21
N GLU A 61 3.28 -15.19 11.43
CA GLU A 61 4.54 -15.72 11.96
C GLU A 61 5.30 -14.72 12.83
N ASN A 62 5.01 -13.43 12.74
CA ASN A 62 5.73 -12.40 13.49
C ASN A 62 4.79 -11.64 14.43
N PRO A 63 4.78 -11.99 15.74
CA PRO A 63 3.92 -11.31 16.71
C PRO A 63 4.37 -9.89 17.06
N MET A 64 5.55 -9.47 16.58
CA MET A 64 6.11 -8.15 16.88
C MET A 64 5.67 -7.06 15.91
N LEU A 65 4.89 -7.41 14.87
CA LEU A 65 4.45 -6.43 13.88
C LEU A 65 3.49 -5.41 14.50
N ASP A 66 3.65 -4.15 14.10
CA ASP A 66 2.72 -3.06 14.42
C ASP A 66 1.71 -2.83 13.29
N GLY A 67 2.05 -3.19 12.08
CA GLY A 67 1.16 -2.99 10.96
C GLY A 67 1.62 -3.65 9.66
N VAL A 68 0.83 -3.43 8.63
CA VAL A 68 1.08 -3.92 7.27
C VAL A 68 1.07 -2.73 6.32
N THR A 69 2.02 -2.70 5.40
CA THR A 69 2.12 -1.67 4.37
C THR A 69 1.87 -2.27 2.99
N PHE A 70 1.00 -1.62 2.22
CA PHE A 70 0.79 -1.92 0.81
C PHE A 70 1.58 -0.90 0.00
N SER A 71 2.60 -1.36 -0.71
CA SER A 71 3.55 -0.53 -1.43
C SER A 71 3.81 -1.11 -2.82
N GLY A 72 4.96 -0.83 -3.39
CA GLY A 72 5.46 -1.42 -4.64
C GLY A 72 5.15 -0.57 -5.83
N GLY A 73 4.39 -1.12 -6.79
CA GLY A 73 3.69 -0.47 -7.86
C GLY A 73 2.53 0.35 -7.31
N GLU A 74 1.34 0.12 -7.84
CA GLU A 74 0.17 0.89 -7.41
C GLU A 74 -0.90 -0.03 -6.81
N PRO A 75 -1.04 -0.09 -5.47
CA PRO A 75 -2.06 -0.92 -4.84
C PRO A 75 -3.49 -0.61 -5.29
N PHE A 76 -3.78 0.66 -5.61
CA PHE A 76 -5.12 1.07 -6.07
C PHE A 76 -5.42 0.70 -7.52
N CYS A 77 -4.49 0.02 -8.21
CA CYS A 77 -4.79 -0.66 -9.47
C CYS A 77 -5.32 -2.08 -9.27
N GLN A 78 -5.22 -2.62 -8.05
CA GLN A 78 -5.79 -3.89 -7.65
C GLN A 78 -6.65 -3.70 -6.39
N PRO A 79 -7.62 -2.76 -6.40
CA PRO A 79 -8.26 -2.35 -5.15
C PRO A 79 -9.09 -3.48 -4.53
N GLY A 80 -9.72 -4.32 -5.32
CA GLY A 80 -10.51 -5.44 -4.81
C GLY A 80 -9.66 -6.47 -4.08
N ALA A 81 -8.50 -6.84 -4.67
CA ALA A 81 -7.60 -7.81 -4.07
C ALA A 81 -6.95 -7.28 -2.78
N PHE A 82 -6.48 -6.03 -2.81
CA PHE A 82 -5.90 -5.42 -1.61
C PHE A 82 -6.95 -5.16 -0.53
N TYR A 83 -8.18 -4.83 -0.90
CA TYR A 83 -9.28 -4.75 0.07
C TYR A 83 -9.52 -6.11 0.74
N SER A 84 -9.59 -7.18 -0.06
CA SER A 84 -9.80 -8.53 0.49
C SER A 84 -8.68 -8.90 1.46
N LEU A 85 -7.44 -8.64 1.09
CA LEU A 85 -6.29 -8.86 1.97
C LEU A 85 -6.41 -8.02 3.25
N GLY A 86 -6.67 -6.72 3.11
CA GLY A 86 -6.75 -5.80 4.25
C GLY A 86 -7.87 -6.15 5.21
N ARG A 87 -9.05 -6.51 4.68
CA ARG A 87 -10.18 -6.95 5.50
C ARG A 87 -9.82 -8.18 6.33
N GLN A 88 -9.18 -9.16 5.73
CA GLN A 88 -8.77 -10.39 6.41
C GLN A 88 -7.65 -10.14 7.42
N ILE A 89 -6.74 -9.21 7.14
CA ILE A 89 -5.74 -8.76 8.12
C ILE A 89 -6.44 -8.20 9.37
N LYS A 90 -7.41 -7.32 9.18
CA LYS A 90 -8.16 -6.71 10.29
C LYS A 90 -8.93 -7.75 11.10
N GLU A 91 -9.49 -8.77 10.45
CA GLU A 91 -10.22 -9.85 11.13
C GLU A 91 -9.30 -10.76 11.94
N ARG A 92 -8.16 -11.17 11.36
CA ARG A 92 -7.23 -12.10 12.01
C ARG A 92 -6.27 -11.42 12.96
N PHE A 93 -5.91 -10.17 12.69
CA PHE A 93 -4.90 -9.43 13.46
C PHE A 93 -5.42 -8.02 13.77
N PRO A 94 -6.45 -7.90 14.63
CA PRO A 94 -7.11 -6.60 14.84
C PRO A 94 -6.21 -5.52 15.43
N HIS A 95 -5.05 -5.86 15.97
CA HIS A 95 -4.09 -4.91 16.50
C HIS A 95 -3.20 -4.27 15.43
N LEU A 96 -3.17 -4.85 14.21
CA LEU A 96 -2.34 -4.31 13.13
C LEU A 96 -3.06 -3.17 12.42
N ASN A 97 -2.34 -2.06 12.18
CA ASN A 97 -2.85 -1.02 11.31
C ASN A 97 -2.41 -1.26 9.86
N ILE A 98 -3.08 -0.62 8.92
CA ILE A 98 -2.78 -0.75 7.49
C ILE A 98 -2.43 0.62 6.93
N LEU A 99 -1.29 0.69 6.24
CA LEU A 99 -0.82 1.86 5.52
C LEU A 99 -0.71 1.50 4.04
N ALA A 100 -1.20 2.37 3.16
CA ALA A 100 -1.03 2.20 1.72
C ALA A 100 -0.28 3.39 1.13
N TYR A 101 0.62 3.07 0.21
CA TYR A 101 1.26 4.05 -0.67
C TYR A 101 0.47 4.13 -1.97
N THR A 102 0.34 5.32 -2.51
CA THR A 102 -0.27 5.52 -3.82
C THR A 102 0.39 6.68 -4.56
N GLY A 103 0.50 6.56 -5.88
CA GLY A 103 0.94 7.65 -6.73
C GLY A 103 -0.20 8.61 -7.06
N TYR A 104 -1.45 8.22 -6.82
CA TYR A 104 -2.59 9.14 -6.91
C TYR A 104 -2.63 10.08 -5.72
N THR A 105 -3.30 11.22 -5.86
CA THR A 105 -3.63 12.03 -4.68
C THR A 105 -4.89 11.47 -4.03
N TYR A 106 -5.08 11.76 -2.74
CA TYR A 106 -6.29 11.36 -2.01
C TYR A 106 -7.55 11.88 -2.72
N GLU A 107 -7.50 13.13 -3.19
CA GLU A 107 -8.62 13.77 -3.90
C GLU A 107 -8.98 13.01 -5.19
N VAL A 108 -7.98 12.58 -5.94
CA VAL A 108 -8.20 11.77 -7.15
C VAL A 108 -8.79 10.40 -6.81
N LEU A 109 -8.30 9.76 -5.75
CA LEU A 109 -8.86 8.47 -5.31
C LEU A 109 -10.33 8.63 -4.90
N CYS A 110 -10.66 9.68 -4.16
CA CYS A 110 -12.05 9.97 -3.78
C CYS A 110 -12.94 10.17 -5.00
N ALA A 111 -12.45 10.91 -6.02
CA ALA A 111 -13.20 11.10 -7.26
C ALA A 111 -13.41 9.78 -8.00
N ARG A 112 -12.42 8.89 -7.98
CA ARG A 112 -12.50 7.58 -8.64
C ARG A 112 -13.46 6.61 -7.96
N THR A 113 -13.85 6.84 -6.71
CA THR A 113 -14.84 5.99 -6.03
C THR A 113 -16.20 5.99 -6.75
N VAL A 114 -16.50 7.03 -7.53
CA VAL A 114 -17.70 7.11 -8.37
C VAL A 114 -17.69 6.00 -9.44
N TRP A 115 -16.51 5.64 -9.94
CA TRP A 115 -16.33 4.64 -10.99
C TRP A 115 -15.93 3.27 -10.46
N SER A 116 -15.33 3.22 -9.26
CA SER A 116 -14.80 2.00 -8.68
C SER A 116 -15.18 1.90 -7.20
N TYR A 117 -16.15 1.06 -6.95
CA TYR A 117 -16.58 0.75 -5.58
C TYR A 117 -15.42 0.18 -4.74
N SER A 118 -14.57 -0.62 -5.39
CA SER A 118 -13.43 -1.27 -4.71
C SER A 118 -12.40 -0.26 -4.20
N ILE A 119 -12.19 0.86 -4.89
CA ILE A 119 -11.29 1.91 -4.42
C ILE A 119 -11.81 2.49 -3.10
N GLY A 120 -13.09 2.78 -3.01
CA GLY A 120 -13.70 3.25 -1.77
C GLY A 120 -13.57 2.25 -0.63
N LYS A 121 -13.76 0.97 -0.93
CA LYS A 121 -13.60 -0.10 0.06
C LYS A 121 -12.16 -0.18 0.56
N LEU A 122 -11.18 -0.15 -0.34
CA LEU A 122 -9.77 -0.18 0.06
C LEU A 122 -9.42 1.04 0.94
N LEU A 123 -9.84 2.23 0.54
CA LEU A 123 -9.65 3.42 1.37
C LEU A 123 -10.25 3.24 2.77
N SER A 124 -11.41 2.60 2.86
CA SER A 124 -12.13 2.46 4.14
C SER A 124 -11.42 1.58 5.15
N ILE A 125 -10.57 0.65 4.71
CA ILE A 125 -9.85 -0.25 5.63
C ILE A 125 -8.42 0.19 5.89
N CYS A 126 -7.91 1.19 5.18
CA CYS A 126 -6.59 1.75 5.46
C CYS A 126 -6.67 2.72 6.62
N ASP A 127 -5.69 2.67 7.50
CA ASP A 127 -5.55 3.61 8.61
C ASP A 127 -4.75 4.83 8.18
N TYR A 128 -3.75 4.61 7.33
CA TYR A 128 -2.84 5.66 6.83
C TYR A 128 -2.71 5.56 5.32
N LEU A 129 -2.51 6.71 4.68
CA LEU A 129 -2.26 6.82 3.25
C LEU A 129 -1.08 7.75 3.03
N ILE A 130 -0.10 7.30 2.27
CA ILE A 130 0.95 8.19 1.75
C ILE A 130 0.63 8.38 0.28
N ASP A 131 0.24 9.61 -0.08
CA ASP A 131 -0.32 9.91 -1.38
C ASP A 131 0.59 10.81 -2.22
N GLY A 132 0.32 10.81 -3.53
CA GLY A 132 0.97 11.65 -4.49
C GLY A 132 2.12 10.95 -5.22
N PRO A 133 2.40 11.35 -6.47
CA PRO A 133 3.47 10.75 -7.25
C PRO A 133 4.83 11.14 -6.67
N TYR A 134 5.81 10.24 -6.81
CA TYR A 134 7.19 10.60 -6.49
C TYR A 134 7.68 11.62 -7.52
N LYS A 135 8.20 12.75 -7.03
CA LYS A 135 8.79 13.80 -7.86
C LYS A 135 10.27 13.97 -7.51
N GLN A 136 11.13 13.62 -8.45
CA GLN A 136 12.58 13.63 -8.23
C GLN A 136 13.10 15.04 -7.91
N ASP A 137 12.52 16.08 -8.49
CA ASP A 137 12.87 17.48 -8.21
C ASP A 137 12.49 17.95 -6.81
N LYS A 138 11.64 17.16 -6.11
CA LYS A 138 11.22 17.41 -4.73
C LYS A 138 11.73 16.34 -3.76
N ARG A 139 12.72 15.57 -4.19
CA ARG A 139 13.33 14.53 -3.36
C ARG A 139 13.88 15.14 -2.08
N ASP A 140 13.58 14.50 -0.95
CA ASP A 140 14.05 14.96 0.35
C ASP A 140 14.27 13.74 1.25
N LEU A 141 15.52 13.42 1.52
CA LEU A 141 15.91 12.26 2.32
C LEU A 141 15.65 12.44 3.81
N THR A 142 15.31 13.66 4.25
CA THR A 142 14.98 13.93 5.65
C THR A 142 13.54 13.58 6.00
N LEU A 143 12.69 13.36 4.99
CA LEU A 143 11.28 13.03 5.21
C LEU A 143 11.12 11.57 5.67
N LYS A 144 10.26 11.36 6.67
CA LYS A 144 9.93 10.01 7.10
C LYS A 144 8.90 9.39 6.14
N PHE A 145 9.20 8.19 5.66
CA PHE A 145 8.32 7.34 4.88
C PHE A 145 7.95 7.86 3.49
N ARG A 146 8.33 9.06 3.14
CA ARG A 146 8.03 9.72 1.86
C ARG A 146 9.33 9.97 1.10
N GLY A 147 9.26 9.89 -0.24
CA GLY A 147 10.43 10.13 -1.08
C GLY A 147 10.56 11.57 -1.55
N SER A 148 9.47 12.34 -1.60
CA SER A 148 9.45 13.71 -2.09
C SER A 148 8.48 14.58 -1.29
N SER A 149 8.75 15.89 -1.25
CA SER A 149 8.02 16.81 -0.37
C SER A 149 6.57 17.05 -0.75
N ASN A 150 6.18 16.71 -1.99
CA ASN A 150 4.78 16.83 -2.44
C ASN A 150 3.90 15.69 -1.90
N GLN A 151 4.51 14.59 -1.44
CA GLN A 151 3.77 13.45 -0.88
C GLN A 151 3.32 13.77 0.54
N ARG A 152 2.14 13.26 0.90
CA ARG A 152 1.53 13.54 2.21
C ARG A 152 1.38 12.24 3.00
N PHE A 153 1.58 12.32 4.30
CA PHE A 153 1.21 11.26 5.23
C PHE A 153 -0.16 11.63 5.82
N ILE A 154 -1.19 10.87 5.43
CA ILE A 154 -2.58 11.16 5.81
C ILE A 154 -3.05 10.11 6.80
N ASP A 155 -3.54 10.55 7.97
CA ASP A 155 -4.23 9.65 8.90
C ASP A 155 -5.71 9.59 8.49
N LEU A 156 -6.09 8.50 7.83
CA LEU A 156 -7.45 8.32 7.33
C LEU A 156 -8.46 8.12 8.47
N ARG A 157 -8.01 7.71 9.64
CA ARG A 157 -8.87 7.55 10.82
C ARG A 157 -9.37 8.92 11.30
N GLU A 158 -8.53 9.95 11.21
CA GLU A 158 -8.93 11.32 11.53
C GLU A 158 -9.97 11.86 10.55
N MET A 159 -9.89 11.46 9.29
CA MET A 159 -10.82 11.88 8.24
C MET A 159 -12.23 11.30 8.42
N ARG A 160 -12.38 10.24 9.23
CA ARG A 160 -13.65 9.53 9.47
C ARG A 160 -14.40 10.05 10.70
N LYS A 161 -13.79 10.94 11.44
CA LYS A 161 -14.44 11.52 12.64
C LYS A 161 -15.47 12.58 12.28
#